data_6a8ab25ed0404f11cf78b2e67a41e65f
#
_entry.id   6a8ab25ed0404f11cf78b2e67a41e65f
#
_cell.length_a   1.000
_cell.length_b   1.000
_cell.length_c   1.000
_cell.angle_alpha   90.00
_cell.angle_beta   90.00
_cell.angle_gamma   90.00
#
_symmetry.space_group_name_H-M   'P 1'
#
loop_
_entity.id
_entity.type
_entity.pdbx_description
1 polymer ?
#
loop_
_entity_poly.entity_id
_entity_poly.type
_entity_poly.pdbx_seq_one_letter_code
_entity_poly.pdbx_strand_id
1 'polypeptide(L)'
;MHWKVAVGVLLALPGPLSAQAAQADSVGARAESAAAVLFKGGEVADAGRVFLGGWAGLVFGEHFMLGGAGITLLEKVELPGSESGTGFDLGMGYGGVILKRWWDLPGRLTGEGGLLLGAGHATVNDRRTGREVGSENFPVLEPEAGLAFRVFRRVYIGASLGYRLVWSIEDLPRVSPDDLRSFSGNLSVRVGGR
;
A
#
# COMPACT_ATOMS: atom_id res chain seq x y z
N MET A 1 -11.78 -31.24 -11.28
CA MET A 1 -12.49 -30.59 -10.19
C MET A 1 -11.84 -29.23 -10.03
N HIS A 2 -12.39 -28.19 -10.69
CA HIS A 2 -11.75 -26.87 -10.82
C HIS A 2 -12.19 -25.97 -9.67
N TRP A 3 -11.37 -25.77 -8.68
CA TRP A 3 -11.60 -24.76 -7.65
C TRP A 3 -10.98 -23.43 -8.15
N LYS A 4 -11.84 -22.55 -8.61
CA LYS A 4 -11.48 -21.17 -8.89
C LYS A 4 -11.38 -20.47 -7.53
N VAL A 5 -10.16 -20.28 -7.02
CA VAL A 5 -9.90 -19.35 -5.92
C VAL A 5 -10.01 -17.94 -6.51
N ALA A 6 -11.19 -17.36 -6.38
CA ALA A 6 -11.35 -15.94 -6.59
C ALA A 6 -10.69 -15.24 -5.38
N VAL A 7 -9.54 -14.62 -5.60
CA VAL A 7 -8.99 -13.63 -4.68
C VAL A 7 -9.93 -12.43 -4.73
N GLY A 8 -10.93 -12.46 -3.87
CA GLY A 8 -11.79 -11.33 -3.64
C GLY A 8 -10.99 -10.26 -2.91
N VAL A 9 -10.55 -9.25 -3.63
CA VAL A 9 -10.20 -7.96 -3.02
C VAL A 9 -11.50 -7.44 -2.43
N LEU A 10 -11.69 -7.68 -1.14
CA LEU A 10 -12.78 -7.08 -0.38
C LEU A 10 -12.45 -5.58 -0.29
N LEU A 11 -12.86 -4.82 -1.29
CA LEU A 11 -13.09 -3.41 -1.16
C LEU A 11 -14.22 -3.27 -0.14
N ALA A 12 -13.86 -3.23 1.14
CA ALA A 12 -14.74 -2.76 2.17
C ALA A 12 -15.03 -1.29 1.87
N LEU A 13 -16.03 -1.06 1.04
CA LEU A 13 -16.67 0.24 0.98
C LEU A 13 -17.07 0.58 2.43
N PRO A 14 -16.74 1.74 2.93
CA PRO A 14 -17.25 2.15 4.23
C PRO A 14 -18.77 2.20 4.12
N GLY A 15 -19.43 1.17 4.61
CA GLY A 15 -20.84 1.23 4.94
C GLY A 15 -21.04 2.37 5.94
N PRO A 16 -22.26 2.88 6.11
CA PRO A 16 -22.50 4.05 6.95
C PRO A 16 -22.13 3.72 8.41
N LEU A 17 -20.90 4.06 8.80
CA LEU A 17 -20.42 4.09 10.20
C LEU A 17 -21.08 5.20 11.02
N SER A 18 -22.24 5.66 10.57
CA SER A 18 -22.98 6.78 11.20
C SER A 18 -23.86 6.38 12.37
N ALA A 19 -23.90 5.11 12.79
CA ALA A 19 -24.87 4.69 13.82
C ALA A 19 -24.28 4.36 15.21
N GLN A 20 -22.96 4.37 15.42
CA GLN A 20 -22.39 4.06 16.75
C GLN A 20 -21.51 5.14 17.37
N ALA A 21 -21.44 6.32 16.78
CA ALA A 21 -20.68 7.46 17.35
C ALA A 21 -21.52 8.31 18.35
N ALA A 22 -22.68 7.85 18.77
CA ALA A 22 -23.63 8.69 19.50
C ALA A 22 -23.57 8.58 21.04
N GLN A 23 -22.50 8.01 21.65
CA GLN A 23 -22.41 7.92 23.11
C GLN A 23 -20.99 7.97 23.67
N ALA A 24 -20.19 8.92 23.22
CA ALA A 24 -18.97 9.31 23.93
C ALA A 24 -18.94 10.84 24.06
N ASP A 25 -19.89 11.37 24.82
CA ASP A 25 -19.81 12.73 25.37
C ASP A 25 -18.82 12.70 26.52
N SER A 26 -17.57 13.05 26.24
CA SER A 26 -16.62 13.75 27.10
C SER A 26 -15.20 13.61 26.55
N VAL A 27 -14.76 14.60 25.95
CA VAL A 27 -13.49 15.18 25.54
C VAL A 27 -13.60 15.61 24.06
N GLY A 28 -13.77 16.88 23.85
CA GLY A 28 -14.09 17.51 22.56
C GLY A 28 -12.97 17.54 21.53
N ALA A 29 -12.40 16.41 21.17
CA ALA A 29 -11.60 16.27 19.99
C ALA A 29 -12.44 15.55 18.93
N ARG A 30 -13.03 16.30 17.99
CA ARG A 30 -13.64 15.72 16.80
C ARG A 30 -12.53 14.99 16.04
N ALA A 31 -12.54 13.66 16.10
CA ALA A 31 -11.65 12.85 15.28
C ALA A 31 -12.04 13.07 13.81
N GLU A 32 -11.21 13.75 13.07
CA GLU A 32 -11.35 13.85 11.61
C GLU A 32 -10.82 12.55 10.97
N SER A 33 -11.35 12.21 9.81
CA SER A 33 -10.87 11.08 9.02
C SER A 33 -10.20 11.56 7.73
N ALA A 34 -9.25 10.78 7.27
CA ALA A 34 -8.62 10.98 5.97
C ALA A 34 -8.46 9.64 5.25
N ALA A 35 -8.57 9.66 3.93
CA ALA A 35 -8.35 8.51 3.09
C ALA A 35 -7.70 8.92 1.76
N ALA A 36 -6.95 8.01 1.16
CA ALA A 36 -6.39 8.22 -0.17
C ALA A 36 -6.38 6.94 -1.00
N VAL A 37 -6.45 7.15 -2.31
CA VAL A 37 -6.05 6.16 -3.30
C VAL A 37 -4.68 6.55 -3.82
N LEU A 38 -3.82 5.58 -4.08
CA LEU A 38 -2.47 5.80 -4.57
C LEU A 38 -2.12 4.87 -5.73
N PHE A 39 -1.40 5.42 -6.68
CA PHE A 39 -0.66 4.70 -7.72
C PHE A 39 0.82 4.77 -7.36
N LYS A 40 1.48 3.63 -7.36
CA LYS A 40 2.85 3.51 -6.92
C LYS A 40 3.67 2.82 -8.01
N GLY A 41 4.75 3.48 -8.45
CA GLY A 41 5.79 2.90 -9.28
C GLY A 41 6.96 2.45 -8.41
N GLY A 42 7.49 1.26 -8.64
CA GLY A 42 8.65 0.72 -7.92
C GLY A 42 9.21 -0.48 -8.66
N GLU A 43 10.27 -1.07 -8.12
CA GLU A 43 10.90 -2.25 -8.70
C GLU A 43 10.53 -3.52 -7.91
N VAL A 44 10.42 -4.63 -8.64
CA VAL A 44 10.28 -5.99 -8.10
C VAL A 44 11.05 -6.92 -9.03
N ALA A 45 12.01 -7.67 -8.49
CA ALA A 45 12.89 -8.55 -9.25
C ALA A 45 13.53 -7.83 -10.47
N ASP A 46 14.15 -6.67 -10.21
CA ASP A 46 14.83 -5.81 -11.20
C ASP A 46 13.94 -5.28 -12.34
N ALA A 47 12.63 -5.37 -12.19
CA ALA A 47 11.68 -4.87 -13.18
C ALA A 47 10.79 -3.77 -12.60
N GLY A 48 10.69 -2.63 -13.32
CA GLY A 48 9.77 -1.54 -12.96
C GLY A 48 8.33 -2.02 -13.01
N ARG A 49 7.57 -1.80 -11.94
CA ARG A 49 6.20 -2.27 -11.77
C ARG A 49 5.28 -1.21 -11.17
N VAL A 50 4.00 -1.37 -11.46
CA VAL A 50 2.95 -0.49 -10.96
C VAL A 50 2.12 -1.23 -9.92
N PHE A 51 1.87 -0.54 -8.82
CA PHE A 51 1.00 -0.99 -7.75
C PHE A 51 -0.20 -0.04 -7.62
N LEU A 52 -1.30 -0.57 -7.18
CA LEU A 52 -2.48 0.19 -6.74
C LEU A 52 -2.65 -0.02 -5.25
N GLY A 53 -3.01 1.03 -4.56
CA GLY A 53 -3.25 0.94 -3.13
C GLY A 53 -4.09 2.07 -2.59
N GLY A 54 -4.17 2.09 -1.27
CA GLY A 54 -4.85 3.14 -0.55
C GLY A 54 -4.60 3.04 0.94
N TRP A 55 -4.97 4.08 1.63
CA TRP A 55 -4.97 4.12 3.08
C TRP A 55 -6.16 4.93 3.61
N ALA A 56 -6.56 4.62 4.83
CA ALA A 56 -7.57 5.36 5.55
C ALA A 56 -7.26 5.35 7.05
N GLY A 57 -7.63 6.41 7.76
CA GLY A 57 -7.37 6.51 9.19
C GLY A 57 -8.03 7.69 9.87
N LEU A 58 -7.78 7.78 11.16
CA LEU A 58 -8.22 8.86 12.03
C LEU A 58 -7.12 9.89 12.17
N VAL A 59 -7.50 11.15 12.10
CA VAL A 59 -6.60 12.31 12.25
C VAL A 59 -6.65 12.80 13.69
N PHE A 60 -5.50 12.89 14.31
CA PHE A 60 -5.31 13.36 15.67
C PHE A 60 -4.60 14.72 15.67
N GLY A 61 -5.21 15.70 16.34
CA GLY A 61 -4.78 17.08 16.18
C GLY A 61 -4.97 17.51 14.72
N GLU A 62 -4.10 18.33 14.21
CA GLU A 62 -4.21 18.83 12.83
C GLU A 62 -3.25 18.14 11.87
N HIS A 63 -2.33 17.33 12.36
CA HIS A 63 -1.14 16.95 11.61
C HIS A 63 -0.79 15.46 11.64
N PHE A 64 -1.39 14.66 12.50
CA PHE A 64 -1.08 13.24 12.63
C PHE A 64 -2.27 12.37 12.25
N MET A 65 -2.00 11.28 11.55
CA MET A 65 -2.99 10.26 11.25
C MET A 65 -2.43 8.87 11.60
N LEU A 66 -3.27 8.07 12.21
CA LEU A 66 -3.05 6.63 12.39
C LEU A 66 -4.16 5.88 11.67
N GLY A 67 -3.79 4.88 10.89
CA GLY A 67 -4.76 4.14 10.08
C GLY A 67 -4.24 2.82 9.55
N GLY A 68 -4.94 2.31 8.54
CA GLY A 68 -4.54 1.13 7.78
C GLY A 68 -4.22 1.48 6.33
N ALA A 69 -3.32 0.70 5.73
CA ALA A 69 -2.98 0.79 4.31
C ALA A 69 -2.92 -0.58 3.67
N GLY A 70 -3.23 -0.64 2.37
CA GLY A 70 -3.10 -1.84 1.56
C GLY A 70 -2.65 -1.49 0.15
N ILE A 71 -1.71 -2.28 -0.37
CA ILE A 71 -1.05 -2.04 -1.65
C ILE A 71 -0.92 -3.38 -2.36
N THR A 72 -1.27 -3.45 -3.62
CA THR A 72 -1.19 -4.65 -4.44
C THR A 72 -0.54 -4.37 -5.78
N LEU A 73 0.23 -5.32 -6.26
CA LEU A 73 0.81 -5.31 -7.59
C LEU A 73 -0.31 -5.46 -8.64
N LEU A 74 -0.33 -4.58 -9.64
CA LEU A 74 -1.34 -4.61 -10.69
C LEU A 74 -1.06 -5.71 -11.72
N GLU A 75 0.21 -5.93 -12.03
CA GLU A 75 0.63 -6.91 -13.03
C GLU A 75 1.60 -7.90 -12.43
N LYS A 76 1.45 -9.16 -12.77
CA LYS A 76 2.39 -10.21 -12.35
C LYS A 76 3.78 -9.95 -12.93
N VAL A 77 4.81 -10.27 -12.16
CA VAL A 77 6.21 -10.14 -12.58
C VAL A 77 6.70 -11.45 -13.17
N GLU A 78 7.22 -11.41 -14.39
CA GLU A 78 7.92 -12.53 -14.96
C GLU A 78 9.29 -12.67 -14.30
N LEU A 79 9.54 -13.83 -13.67
CA LEU A 79 10.83 -14.09 -13.05
C LEU A 79 11.87 -14.52 -14.11
N PRO A 80 13.09 -13.94 -14.07
CA PRO A 80 14.16 -14.32 -15.00
C PRO A 80 14.63 -15.77 -14.78
N GLY A 81 15.06 -16.45 -15.85
CA GLY A 81 15.71 -17.77 -15.78
C GLY A 81 14.83 -18.96 -16.13
N SER A 82 13.73 -18.77 -16.86
CA SER A 82 13.04 -19.90 -17.47
C SER A 82 13.64 -20.23 -18.84
N GLU A 83 14.29 -21.36 -18.94
CA GLU A 83 14.56 -21.99 -20.24
C GLU A 83 13.22 -22.17 -20.97
N SER A 84 13.27 -22.06 -22.30
CA SER A 84 12.15 -22.09 -23.24
C SER A 84 10.91 -22.84 -22.76
N GLY A 85 9.89 -22.08 -22.32
CA GLY A 85 8.55 -22.61 -22.06
C GLY A 85 8.12 -22.81 -20.60
N THR A 86 8.99 -22.59 -19.61
CA THR A 86 8.66 -22.67 -18.19
C THR A 86 8.91 -21.33 -17.50
N GLY A 87 7.97 -20.39 -17.61
CA GLY A 87 8.03 -19.11 -16.90
C GLY A 87 7.33 -19.21 -15.56
N PHE A 88 7.79 -18.40 -14.61
CA PHE A 88 7.12 -18.19 -13.33
C PHE A 88 6.60 -16.76 -13.24
N ASP A 89 5.44 -16.60 -12.66
CA ASP A 89 4.81 -15.30 -12.40
C ASP A 89 4.81 -15.04 -10.90
N LEU A 90 5.35 -13.89 -10.50
CA LEU A 90 5.31 -13.41 -9.13
C LEU A 90 4.13 -12.44 -8.95
N GLY A 91 3.25 -12.74 -8.02
CA GLY A 91 2.22 -11.84 -7.51
C GLY A 91 2.59 -11.37 -6.10
N MET A 92 2.22 -10.13 -5.75
CA MET A 92 2.58 -9.56 -4.46
C MET A 92 1.55 -8.53 -4.00
N GLY A 93 1.29 -8.55 -2.69
CA GLY A 93 0.52 -7.50 -2.01
C GLY A 93 1.01 -7.34 -0.58
N TYR A 94 0.83 -6.16 -0.01
CA TYR A 94 1.19 -5.89 1.38
C TYR A 94 0.32 -4.81 2.00
N GLY A 95 0.29 -4.75 3.31
CA GLY A 95 -0.46 -3.76 4.04
C GLY A 95 -0.19 -3.82 5.52
N GLY A 96 -0.77 -2.90 6.27
CA GLY A 96 -0.56 -2.82 7.70
C GLY A 96 -1.04 -1.51 8.29
N VAL A 97 -0.46 -1.17 9.44
CA VAL A 97 -0.69 0.09 10.12
C VAL A 97 0.14 1.18 9.45
N ILE A 98 -0.47 2.32 9.20
CA ILE A 98 0.21 3.49 8.66
C ILE A 98 0.09 4.67 9.63
N LEU A 99 1.23 5.31 9.90
CA LEU A 99 1.34 6.59 10.59
C LEU A 99 1.71 7.64 9.55
N LYS A 100 0.95 8.73 9.50
CA LYS A 100 1.27 9.88 8.63
C LYS A 100 1.35 11.16 9.46
N ARG A 101 2.19 12.07 8.98
CA ARG A 101 2.31 13.43 9.48
C ARG A 101 2.29 14.41 8.32
N TRP A 102 1.62 15.54 8.53
CA TRP A 102 1.55 16.64 7.59
C TRP A 102 2.17 17.91 8.16
N TRP A 103 2.74 18.73 7.30
CA TRP A 103 3.29 20.04 7.65
C TRP A 103 2.73 21.09 6.71
N ASP A 104 2.23 22.17 7.24
CA ASP A 104 1.77 23.29 6.44
C ASP A 104 2.97 23.98 5.78
N LEU A 105 2.89 24.14 4.49
CA LEU A 105 3.81 24.91 3.68
C LEU A 105 3.12 26.16 3.11
N PRO A 106 3.85 27.18 2.66
CA PRO A 106 3.24 28.37 2.08
C PRO A 106 2.27 28.04 0.94
N GLY A 107 1.13 28.76 0.92
CA GLY A 107 0.13 28.63 -0.13
C GLY A 107 -0.78 27.41 0.02
N ARG A 108 -0.81 26.55 -1.01
CA ARG A 108 -1.67 25.35 -1.07
C ARG A 108 -0.87 24.07 -0.92
N LEU A 109 0.39 24.18 -0.56
CA LEU A 109 1.28 23.03 -0.42
C LEU A 109 1.22 22.49 1.02
N THR A 110 1.40 21.18 1.13
CA THR A 110 1.53 20.46 2.40
C THR A 110 2.68 19.47 2.25
N GLY A 111 3.62 19.49 3.18
CA GLY A 111 4.62 18.44 3.30
C GLY A 111 3.99 17.20 3.91
N GLU A 112 4.38 16.03 3.49
CA GLU A 112 3.87 14.75 4.00
C GLU A 112 5.03 13.82 4.36
N GLY A 113 4.91 13.16 5.49
CA GLY A 113 5.75 12.03 5.87
C GLY A 113 4.89 10.88 6.33
N GLY A 114 5.34 9.66 6.11
CA GLY A 114 4.61 8.46 6.48
C GLY A 114 5.52 7.30 6.82
N LEU A 115 4.98 6.38 7.60
CA LEU A 115 5.61 5.11 7.93
C LEU A 115 4.55 4.02 7.93
N LEU A 116 4.68 3.04 7.02
CA LEU A 116 3.87 1.84 7.02
C LEU A 116 4.67 0.71 7.68
N LEU A 117 4.04 0.03 8.63
CA LEU A 117 4.55 -1.18 9.27
C LEU A 117 3.50 -2.28 9.13
N GLY A 118 3.89 -3.42 8.59
CA GLY A 118 2.94 -4.50 8.37
C GLY A 118 3.53 -5.76 7.79
N ALA A 119 2.73 -6.45 7.00
CA ALA A 119 3.12 -7.68 6.34
C ALA A 119 2.69 -7.69 4.88
N GLY A 120 3.44 -8.42 4.08
CA GLY A 120 3.11 -8.73 2.69
C GLY A 120 2.97 -10.23 2.49
N HIS A 121 2.41 -10.56 1.35
CA HIS A 121 2.29 -11.92 0.84
C HIS A 121 2.73 -11.92 -0.62
N ALA A 122 3.59 -12.86 -0.96
CA ALA A 122 4.04 -13.10 -2.33
C ALA A 122 3.71 -14.52 -2.75
N THR A 123 3.33 -14.69 -4.02
CA THR A 123 3.02 -16.00 -4.62
C THR A 123 3.77 -16.15 -5.93
N VAL A 124 4.37 -17.31 -6.11
CA VAL A 124 5.01 -17.71 -7.37
C VAL A 124 4.16 -18.77 -8.03
N ASN A 125 3.75 -18.52 -9.26
CA ASN A 125 2.93 -19.43 -10.05
C ASN A 125 3.69 -19.91 -11.29
N ASP A 126 3.59 -21.19 -11.60
CA ASP A 126 4.03 -21.76 -12.87
C ASP A 126 3.09 -21.26 -13.98
N ARG A 127 3.65 -20.57 -14.97
CA ARG A 127 2.88 -19.92 -16.04
C ARG A 127 2.16 -20.94 -16.94
N ARG A 128 2.77 -22.11 -17.16
CA ARG A 128 2.23 -23.15 -18.03
C ARG A 128 1.03 -23.85 -17.42
N THR A 129 1.10 -24.14 -16.12
CA THR A 129 0.07 -24.89 -15.41
C THR A 129 -0.88 -24.01 -14.63
N GLY A 130 -0.52 -22.74 -14.39
CA GLY A 130 -1.23 -21.82 -13.49
C GLY A 130 -1.19 -22.25 -12.02
N ARG A 131 -0.36 -23.24 -11.68
CA ARG A 131 -0.27 -23.80 -10.33
C ARG A 131 0.67 -22.96 -9.49
N GLU A 132 0.29 -22.67 -8.27
CA GLU A 132 1.16 -22.09 -7.25
C GLU A 132 2.28 -23.09 -6.91
N VAL A 133 3.52 -22.62 -6.99
CA VAL A 133 4.73 -23.38 -6.70
C VAL A 133 5.42 -22.90 -5.43
N GLY A 134 5.01 -21.75 -4.90
CA GLY A 134 5.47 -21.23 -3.63
C GLY A 134 4.70 -19.99 -3.23
N SER A 135 4.53 -19.81 -1.92
CA SER A 135 3.96 -18.60 -1.34
C SER A 135 4.55 -18.35 0.04
N GLU A 136 4.73 -17.09 0.38
CA GLU A 136 5.32 -16.71 1.65
C GLU A 136 4.82 -15.36 2.15
N ASN A 137 4.76 -15.22 3.47
CA ASN A 137 4.49 -13.97 4.13
C ASN A 137 5.79 -13.32 4.60
N PHE A 138 5.89 -12.02 4.48
CA PHE A 138 7.08 -11.27 4.87
C PHE A 138 6.72 -9.97 5.60
N PRO A 139 7.53 -9.54 6.56
CA PRO A 139 7.36 -8.25 7.20
C PRO A 139 7.78 -7.12 6.27
N VAL A 140 7.06 -5.99 6.36
CA VAL A 140 7.29 -4.78 5.55
C VAL A 140 7.39 -3.56 6.45
N LEU A 141 8.41 -2.75 6.20
CA LEU A 141 8.52 -1.39 6.70
C LEU A 141 8.72 -0.46 5.51
N GLU A 142 7.91 0.59 5.42
CA GLU A 142 8.01 1.54 4.33
C GLU A 142 7.89 2.98 4.82
N PRO A 143 9.02 3.67 5.04
CA PRO A 143 9.05 5.11 5.19
C PRO A 143 8.75 5.80 3.85
N GLU A 144 8.03 6.93 3.91
CA GLU A 144 7.76 7.77 2.76
C GLU A 144 7.80 9.25 3.12
N ALA A 145 8.17 10.09 2.15
CA ALA A 145 8.12 11.54 2.26
C ALA A 145 7.70 12.16 0.93
N GLY A 146 6.95 13.26 0.99
CA GLY A 146 6.43 13.89 -0.21
C GLY A 146 5.77 15.23 0.02
N LEU A 147 5.10 15.67 -1.02
CA LEU A 147 4.36 16.93 -1.06
C LEU A 147 2.97 16.67 -1.60
N ALA A 148 1.99 17.40 -1.08
CA ALA A 148 0.63 17.42 -1.60
C ALA A 148 0.18 18.85 -1.90
N PHE A 149 -0.58 18.99 -2.96
CA PHE A 149 -1.19 20.25 -3.38
C PHE A 149 -2.70 20.19 -3.14
N ARG A 150 -3.24 21.16 -2.42
CA ARG A 150 -4.67 21.29 -2.18
C ARG A 150 -5.38 21.84 -3.41
N VAL A 151 -6.11 20.97 -4.09
CA VAL A 151 -6.88 21.32 -5.30
C VAL A 151 -8.21 21.93 -4.92
N PHE A 152 -8.88 21.35 -3.96
CA PHE A 152 -10.20 21.76 -3.49
C PHE A 152 -10.27 21.62 -1.96
N ARG A 153 -11.32 22.07 -1.32
CA ARG A 153 -11.47 22.21 0.16
C ARG A 153 -10.73 21.15 1.00
N ARG A 154 -11.02 19.87 0.74
CA ARG A 154 -10.46 18.71 1.46
C ARG A 154 -9.88 17.68 0.50
N VAL A 155 -9.58 18.07 -0.74
CA VAL A 155 -9.02 17.20 -1.76
C VAL A 155 -7.60 17.65 -2.10
N TYR A 156 -6.67 16.72 -2.02
CA TYR A 156 -5.26 16.93 -2.27
C TYR A 156 -4.76 15.95 -3.32
N ILE A 157 -3.89 16.42 -4.20
CA ILE A 157 -3.09 15.57 -5.09
C ILE A 157 -1.69 15.59 -4.55
N GLY A 158 -1.13 14.43 -4.28
CA GLY A 158 0.20 14.27 -3.68
C GLY A 158 1.14 13.47 -4.56
N ALA A 159 2.44 13.76 -4.38
CA ALA A 159 3.53 12.95 -4.90
C ALA A 159 4.51 12.68 -3.76
N SER A 160 4.93 11.43 -3.60
CA SER A 160 5.88 11.03 -2.57
C SER A 160 6.90 10.03 -3.09
N LEU A 161 8.03 9.95 -2.41
CA LEU A 161 9.02 8.91 -2.56
C LEU A 161 9.01 8.05 -1.31
N GLY A 162 9.13 6.76 -1.47
CA GLY A 162 9.22 5.81 -0.37
C GLY A 162 10.31 4.79 -0.62
N TYR A 163 10.70 4.07 0.42
CA TYR A 163 11.60 2.94 0.34
C TYR A 163 11.00 1.73 1.07
N ARG A 164 10.72 0.68 0.33
CA ARG A 164 10.18 -0.57 0.87
C ARG A 164 11.32 -1.45 1.36
N LEU A 165 11.32 -1.70 2.66
CA LEU A 165 12.18 -2.65 3.35
C LEU A 165 11.41 -3.96 3.57
N VAL A 166 12.01 -5.06 3.16
CA VAL A 166 11.51 -6.42 3.34
C VAL A 166 12.62 -7.27 3.90
N TRP A 167 12.29 -8.20 4.80
CA TRP A 167 13.24 -9.17 5.34
C TRP A 167 12.54 -10.47 5.67
N SER A 168 13.33 -11.54 5.94
CA SER A 168 12.83 -12.88 6.27
C SER A 168 12.01 -13.54 5.16
N ILE A 169 12.57 -13.59 3.93
CA ILE A 169 12.06 -14.45 2.85
C ILE A 169 12.99 -15.65 2.75
N GLU A 170 12.49 -16.86 3.05
CA GLU A 170 13.28 -18.09 3.11
C GLU A 170 12.80 -19.16 2.11
N ASP A 171 11.48 -19.22 1.86
CA ASP A 171 10.85 -20.33 1.15
C ASP A 171 10.34 -19.98 -0.27
N LEU A 172 10.55 -18.75 -0.77
CA LEU A 172 10.15 -18.40 -2.13
C LEU A 172 11.22 -18.86 -3.15
N PRO A 173 10.86 -19.74 -4.09
CA PRO A 173 11.80 -20.17 -5.13
C PRO A 173 12.23 -18.95 -5.97
N ARG A 174 13.55 -18.72 -6.05
CA ARG A 174 14.17 -17.68 -6.89
C ARG A 174 13.83 -16.24 -6.54
N VAL A 175 13.32 -15.97 -5.36
CA VAL A 175 13.04 -14.62 -4.86
C VAL A 175 13.77 -14.42 -3.55
N SER A 176 14.58 -13.39 -3.48
CA SER A 176 15.29 -12.97 -2.26
C SER A 176 14.61 -11.73 -1.64
N PRO A 177 14.91 -11.39 -0.38
CA PRO A 177 14.43 -10.13 0.19
C PRO A 177 14.83 -8.91 -0.63
N ASP A 178 16.01 -8.92 -1.26
CA ASP A 178 16.51 -7.79 -2.05
C ASP A 178 15.69 -7.56 -3.32
N ASP A 179 15.14 -8.61 -3.92
CA ASP A 179 14.24 -8.50 -5.08
C ASP A 179 12.93 -7.76 -4.78
N LEU A 180 12.55 -7.70 -3.50
CA LEU A 180 11.34 -7.02 -3.05
C LEU A 180 11.63 -5.66 -2.38
N ARG A 181 12.90 -5.35 -2.05
CA ARG A 181 13.30 -4.03 -1.56
C ARG A 181 13.42 -3.08 -2.72
N SER A 182 12.81 -1.90 -2.63
CA SER A 182 12.96 -0.91 -3.70
C SER A 182 12.58 0.48 -3.27
N PHE A 183 13.14 1.45 -3.96
CA PHE A 183 12.58 2.80 -3.99
C PHE A 183 11.26 2.78 -4.77
N SER A 184 10.38 3.69 -4.39
CA SER A 184 9.09 3.85 -5.05
C SER A 184 8.71 5.32 -5.17
N GLY A 185 8.08 5.66 -6.28
CA GLY A 185 7.40 6.93 -6.47
C GLY A 185 5.90 6.72 -6.37
N ASN A 186 5.21 7.56 -5.61
CA ASN A 186 3.77 7.47 -5.40
C ASN A 186 3.07 8.72 -5.92
N LEU A 187 1.94 8.54 -6.59
CA LEU A 187 0.95 9.58 -6.87
C LEU A 187 -0.32 9.25 -6.10
N SER A 188 -0.89 10.22 -5.41
CA SER A 188 -2.06 10.00 -4.57
C SER A 188 -3.13 11.06 -4.75
N VAL A 189 -4.38 10.64 -4.54
CA VAL A 189 -5.50 11.57 -4.34
C VAL A 189 -6.04 11.30 -2.93
N ARG A 190 -5.94 12.31 -2.07
CA ARG A 190 -6.37 12.28 -0.67
C ARG A 190 -7.61 13.12 -0.45
N VAL A 191 -8.52 12.60 0.36
CA VAL A 191 -9.71 13.32 0.86
C VAL A 191 -9.68 13.32 2.39
N GLY A 192 -10.00 14.46 2.98
CA GLY A 192 -9.98 14.62 4.43
C GLY A 192 -8.61 15.02 4.99
N GLY A 193 -8.56 15.21 6.32
CA GLY A 193 -7.36 15.69 7.00
C GLY A 193 -7.02 17.10 6.54
N ARG A 194 -7.65 18.10 7.15
CA ARG A 194 -7.51 19.55 6.99
C ARG A 194 -7.80 20.13 5.61
#